data_0ede5343ab88e84571f177d17728b4c6
#
_entry.id   0ede5343ab88e84571f177d17728b4c6
#
_cell.length_a   1.000
_cell.length_b   1.000
_cell.length_c   1.000
_cell.angle_alpha   90.00
_cell.angle_beta   90.00
_cell.angle_gamma   90.00
#
_symmetry.space_group_name_H-M   'P 1'
#
loop_
_entity.id
_entity.type
_entity.pdbx_description
1 polymer ?
#
loop_
_entity_poly.entity_id
_entity_poly.type
_entity_poly.pdbx_seq_one_letter_code
_entity_poly.pdbx_strand_id
1 'polypeptide(L)'
;DYSFLQHIEIPGMPSTREEDRLEKRISDTNQCPQGICTTDDYVLVTAYSATKDAVGSLHVFDKETGEYLVTLGMKKKSHLGGIAFDGNSVWVCHSDNQTLERIPYGFIQGLAAKRQKTYVDCTKSIKEYKVGNRPSCITYYNGLLYVATETQFLNSQMIAYEFEDEKLKEKSIYRIPSKVQGVAFAEDGTIYLSTSYGRTKSSYLKVYDSLSALDLKPTKPQMKVEMPPCSEEVTI
;
A
#
# COMPACT_ATOMS: atom_id res chain seq x y z
N ASP A 1 -11.31 -18.89 -14.38
CA ASP A 1 -12.44 -18.81 -13.45
C ASP A 1 -11.92 -18.52 -12.06
N TYR A 2 -12.37 -17.41 -11.44
CA TYR A 2 -11.97 -16.95 -10.12
C TYR A 2 -13.13 -17.08 -9.11
N SER A 3 -14.07 -17.98 -9.38
CA SER A 3 -15.27 -18.18 -8.55
C SER A 3 -14.97 -18.61 -7.09
N PHE A 4 -13.74 -19.11 -6.83
CA PHE A 4 -13.28 -19.46 -5.49
C PHE A 4 -12.94 -18.21 -4.63
N LEU A 5 -12.78 -17.03 -5.24
CA LEU A 5 -12.54 -15.79 -4.53
C LEU A 5 -13.84 -15.15 -4.11
N GLN A 6 -13.97 -14.83 -2.85
CA GLN A 6 -15.06 -13.98 -2.38
C GLN A 6 -14.75 -12.53 -2.73
N HIS A 7 -15.67 -11.88 -3.40
CA HIS A 7 -15.59 -10.45 -3.66
C HIS A 7 -16.34 -9.72 -2.55
N ILE A 8 -15.61 -8.83 -1.89
CA ILE A 8 -16.19 -7.89 -0.94
C ILE A 8 -15.94 -6.51 -1.52
N GLU A 9 -17.01 -5.83 -1.90
CA GLU A 9 -16.91 -4.41 -2.24
C GLU A 9 -16.72 -3.61 -0.96
N ILE A 10 -15.84 -2.59 -1.01
CA ILE A 10 -15.73 -1.63 0.08
C ILE A 10 -16.88 -0.63 -0.11
N PRO A 11 -17.94 -0.68 0.72
CA PRO A 11 -19.09 0.19 0.54
C PRO A 11 -18.71 1.64 0.81
N GLY A 12 -19.27 2.55 0.03
CA GLY A 12 -19.06 3.97 0.20
C GLY A 12 -17.73 4.50 -0.32
N MET A 13 -16.97 3.72 -1.15
CA MET A 13 -15.83 4.27 -1.85
C MET A 13 -16.25 5.51 -2.63
N PRO A 14 -15.65 6.70 -2.37
CA PRO A 14 -16.08 7.92 -3.00
C PRO A 14 -15.83 7.89 -4.50
N SER A 15 -16.73 8.45 -5.29
CA SER A 15 -16.44 8.70 -6.69
C SER A 15 -15.53 9.91 -6.83
N THR A 16 -14.62 9.87 -7.80
CA THR A 16 -13.72 11.00 -8.11
C THR A 16 -14.48 12.29 -8.43
N ARG A 17 -15.71 12.17 -8.95
CA ARG A 17 -16.61 13.31 -9.17
C ARG A 17 -17.03 14.06 -7.90
N GLU A 18 -17.15 13.37 -6.80
CA GLU A 18 -17.49 14.00 -5.52
C GLU A 18 -16.29 14.72 -4.95
N GLU A 19 -15.13 14.13 -5.10
CA GLU A 19 -13.85 14.73 -4.69
C GLU A 19 -13.52 15.99 -5.50
N ASP A 20 -13.80 15.99 -6.79
CA ASP A 20 -13.63 17.15 -7.66
C ASP A 20 -14.46 18.36 -7.20
N ARG A 21 -15.58 18.14 -6.52
CA ARG A 21 -16.41 19.20 -5.96
C ARG A 21 -15.90 19.72 -4.62
N LEU A 22 -15.20 18.89 -3.89
CA LEU A 22 -14.70 19.20 -2.54
C LEU A 22 -13.41 20.00 -2.59
N GLU A 23 -12.57 19.76 -3.59
CA GLU A 23 -11.24 20.37 -3.64
C GLU A 23 -10.70 20.48 -5.08
N LYS A 24 -10.24 21.68 -5.43
CA LYS A 24 -9.65 21.97 -6.75
C LYS A 24 -8.39 21.15 -7.09
N ARG A 25 -7.76 20.54 -6.10
CA ARG A 25 -6.53 19.74 -6.26
C ARG A 25 -6.78 18.31 -6.71
N ILE A 26 -8.00 17.80 -6.54
CA ILE A 26 -8.44 16.52 -7.05
C ILE A 26 -9.45 16.80 -8.16
N SER A 27 -9.01 17.27 -9.28
CA SER A 27 -9.80 17.39 -10.51
C SER A 27 -9.54 16.19 -11.41
N ASP A 28 -9.72 14.98 -10.90
CA ASP A 28 -9.43 13.76 -11.62
C ASP A 28 -10.59 12.78 -11.53
N THR A 29 -11.08 12.36 -12.69
CA THR A 29 -12.13 11.35 -12.82
C THR A 29 -11.59 9.93 -12.97
N ASN A 30 -10.27 9.72 -12.82
CA ASN A 30 -9.61 8.44 -13.08
C ASN A 30 -8.61 8.07 -11.98
N GLN A 31 -9.06 8.03 -10.74
CA GLN A 31 -8.21 7.51 -9.66
C GLN A 31 -8.18 5.98 -9.66
N CYS A 32 -6.97 5.42 -9.55
CA CYS A 32 -6.72 3.98 -9.53
C CYS A 32 -6.34 3.56 -8.11
N PRO A 33 -7.11 2.72 -7.43
CA PRO A 33 -6.72 2.11 -6.16
C PRO A 33 -5.41 1.32 -6.30
N GLN A 34 -4.56 1.39 -5.29
CA GLN A 34 -3.24 0.74 -5.30
C GLN A 34 -2.97 -0.06 -4.02
N GLY A 35 -2.85 0.62 -2.90
CA GLY A 35 -2.50 0.02 -1.63
C GLY A 35 -3.71 -0.11 -0.70
N ILE A 36 -3.69 -1.15 0.14
CA ILE A 36 -4.68 -1.37 1.19
C ILE A 36 -3.96 -1.81 2.47
N CYS A 37 -4.33 -1.24 3.60
CA CYS A 37 -3.97 -1.80 4.90
C CYS A 37 -5.11 -1.64 5.90
N THR A 38 -5.07 -2.46 6.95
CA THR A 38 -5.96 -2.35 8.09
C THR A 38 -5.22 -1.75 9.27
N THR A 39 -5.93 -0.97 10.07
CA THR A 39 -5.51 -0.51 11.39
C THR A 39 -6.44 -1.10 12.45
N ASP A 40 -6.33 -0.66 13.68
CA ASP A 40 -7.26 -1.09 14.73
C ASP A 40 -8.71 -0.72 14.37
N ASP A 41 -8.93 0.51 13.87
CA ASP A 41 -10.25 1.10 13.67
C ASP A 41 -10.66 1.24 12.19
N TYR A 42 -9.71 1.23 11.25
CA TYR A 42 -9.97 1.62 9.87
C TYR A 42 -9.42 0.64 8.84
N VAL A 43 -10.07 0.65 7.67
CA VAL A 43 -9.49 0.19 6.40
C VAL A 43 -9.03 1.42 5.63
N LEU A 44 -7.78 1.41 5.20
CA LEU A 44 -7.13 2.50 4.47
C LEU A 44 -6.84 2.05 3.05
N VAL A 45 -7.26 2.86 2.06
CA VAL A 45 -7.03 2.57 0.63
C VAL A 45 -6.35 3.77 -0.01
N THR A 46 -5.20 3.55 -0.63
CA THR A 46 -4.54 4.57 -1.45
C THR A 46 -5.00 4.50 -2.89
N ALA A 47 -5.05 5.65 -3.55
CA ALA A 47 -5.32 5.76 -4.97
C ALA A 47 -4.46 6.84 -5.61
N TYR A 48 -4.08 6.65 -6.86
CA TYR A 48 -3.32 7.64 -7.63
C TYR A 48 -4.10 8.11 -8.85
N SER A 49 -3.78 9.31 -9.31
CA SER A 49 -4.33 9.84 -10.56
C SER A 49 -3.72 9.13 -11.78
N ALA A 50 -4.54 8.49 -12.60
CA ALA A 50 -4.09 7.85 -13.84
C ALA A 50 -3.53 8.86 -14.85
N THR A 51 -3.97 10.11 -14.81
CA THR A 51 -3.45 11.22 -15.65
C THR A 51 -2.15 11.81 -15.10
N LYS A 52 -1.78 11.49 -13.86
CA LYS A 52 -0.58 11.98 -13.13
C LYS A 52 -0.54 13.49 -12.91
N ASP A 53 -1.62 14.19 -13.17
CA ASP A 53 -1.71 15.65 -13.02
C ASP A 53 -2.36 16.07 -11.69
N ALA A 54 -3.19 15.22 -11.13
CA ALA A 54 -3.84 15.41 -9.84
C ALA A 54 -3.03 14.79 -8.69
N VAL A 55 -3.42 15.10 -7.46
CA VAL A 55 -2.84 14.50 -6.25
C VAL A 55 -3.32 13.06 -6.08
N GLY A 56 -2.50 12.23 -5.47
CA GLY A 56 -2.95 10.94 -4.94
C GLY A 56 -3.81 11.14 -3.70
N SER A 57 -4.58 10.13 -3.34
CA SER A 57 -5.51 10.15 -2.22
C SER A 57 -5.35 8.95 -1.31
N LEU A 58 -5.68 9.15 -0.04
CA LEU A 58 -5.82 8.11 0.97
C LEU A 58 -7.27 8.15 1.49
N HIS A 59 -8.03 7.12 1.21
CA HIS A 59 -9.41 6.97 1.65
C HIS A 59 -9.46 6.19 2.96
N VAL A 60 -10.24 6.70 3.92
CA VAL A 60 -10.40 6.11 5.25
C VAL A 60 -11.82 5.59 5.39
N PHE A 61 -11.94 4.32 5.74
CA PHE A 61 -13.20 3.63 5.99
C PHE A 61 -13.23 3.08 7.41
N ASP A 62 -14.38 3.11 8.02
CA ASP A 62 -14.66 2.42 9.28
C ASP A 62 -14.51 0.91 9.08
N LYS A 63 -13.70 0.25 9.91
CA LYS A 63 -13.36 -1.17 9.71
C LYS A 63 -14.55 -2.10 9.97
N GLU A 64 -15.43 -1.76 10.89
CA GLU A 64 -16.58 -2.60 11.26
C GLU A 64 -17.72 -2.45 10.27
N THR A 65 -18.02 -1.20 9.87
CA THR A 65 -19.18 -0.88 9.06
C THR A 65 -18.88 -0.76 7.57
N GLY A 66 -17.62 -0.57 7.19
CA GLY A 66 -17.22 -0.23 5.83
C GLY A 66 -17.61 1.18 5.40
N GLU A 67 -18.09 2.02 6.33
CA GLU A 67 -18.53 3.38 6.01
C GLU A 67 -17.34 4.26 5.63
N TYR A 68 -17.44 4.98 4.50
CA TYR A 68 -16.48 6.00 4.12
C TYR A 68 -16.53 7.19 5.09
N LEU A 69 -15.37 7.62 5.58
CA LEU A 69 -15.23 8.66 6.60
C LEU A 69 -14.59 9.95 6.09
N VAL A 70 -13.46 9.85 5.40
CA VAL A 70 -12.69 11.01 4.93
C VAL A 70 -11.70 10.60 3.83
N THR A 71 -11.38 11.53 2.94
CA THR A 71 -10.28 11.42 1.97
C THR A 71 -9.16 12.39 2.32
N LEU A 72 -7.95 11.90 2.43
CA LEU A 72 -6.74 12.69 2.63
C LEU A 72 -6.04 12.91 1.28
N GLY A 73 -5.86 14.17 0.91
CA GLY A 73 -5.06 14.55 -0.27
C GLY A 73 -3.58 14.39 0.02
N MET A 74 -2.93 13.58 -0.79
CA MET A 74 -1.51 13.28 -0.71
C MET A 74 -0.70 14.19 -1.64
N LYS A 75 0.59 13.95 -1.79
CA LYS A 75 1.42 14.74 -2.71
C LYS A 75 1.15 14.42 -4.17
N LYS A 76 1.43 15.38 -5.04
CA LYS A 76 1.31 15.24 -6.50
C LYS A 76 2.30 14.20 -7.04
N LYS A 77 1.92 13.56 -8.15
CA LYS A 77 2.76 12.61 -8.90
C LYS A 77 3.23 11.42 -8.07
N SER A 78 2.49 11.05 -7.06
CA SER A 78 2.76 9.87 -6.26
C SER A 78 1.95 8.69 -6.77
N HIS A 79 2.59 7.54 -6.99
CA HIS A 79 1.90 6.31 -7.35
C HIS A 79 1.17 5.68 -6.15
N LEU A 80 1.65 5.96 -4.94
CA LEU A 80 1.09 5.44 -3.68
C LEU A 80 0.91 3.92 -3.69
N GLY A 81 1.88 3.19 -4.25
CA GLY A 81 1.79 1.77 -4.58
C GLY A 81 1.65 0.84 -3.39
N GLY A 82 1.98 1.28 -2.18
CA GLY A 82 1.85 0.48 -0.97
C GLY A 82 1.61 1.33 0.26
N ILE A 83 0.96 0.73 1.26
CA ILE A 83 0.61 1.37 2.53
C ILE A 83 0.76 0.36 3.68
N ALA A 84 1.29 0.81 4.82
CA ALA A 84 1.43 0.00 6.02
C ALA A 84 1.13 0.80 7.28
N PHE A 85 0.73 0.11 8.34
CA PHE A 85 0.50 0.67 9.67
C PHE A 85 1.45 0.03 10.68
N ASP A 86 2.18 0.84 11.45
CA ASP A 86 3.17 0.38 12.44
C ASP A 86 2.68 0.45 13.90
N GLY A 87 1.37 0.68 14.10
CA GLY A 87 0.76 0.92 15.41
C GLY A 87 0.70 2.40 15.81
N ASN A 88 1.54 3.26 15.25
CA ASN A 88 1.62 4.69 15.58
C ASN A 88 1.47 5.61 14.38
N SER A 89 1.83 5.12 13.22
CA SER A 89 1.85 5.91 11.97
C SER A 89 1.47 5.04 10.79
N VAL A 90 0.92 5.69 9.79
CA VAL A 90 0.68 5.13 8.47
C VAL A 90 1.83 5.55 7.54
N TRP A 91 2.37 4.58 6.83
CA TRP A 91 3.48 4.73 5.90
C TRP A 91 3.01 4.45 4.48
N VAL A 92 3.29 5.36 3.56
CA VAL A 92 2.87 5.26 2.17
C VAL A 92 4.07 5.36 1.23
N CYS A 93 4.15 4.46 0.26
CA CYS A 93 5.21 4.47 -0.75
C CYS A 93 5.07 5.66 -1.70
N HIS A 94 6.16 6.42 -1.87
CA HIS A 94 6.28 7.45 -2.90
C HIS A 94 7.43 7.09 -3.86
N SER A 95 7.12 6.29 -4.88
CA SER A 95 8.11 5.70 -5.79
C SER A 95 8.93 6.72 -6.56
N ASP A 96 8.30 7.82 -7.02
CA ASP A 96 8.95 8.82 -7.87
C ASP A 96 10.01 9.62 -7.11
N ASN A 97 9.82 9.83 -5.81
CA ASN A 97 10.79 10.54 -4.96
C ASN A 97 11.74 9.59 -4.20
N GLN A 98 11.50 8.29 -4.28
CA GLN A 98 12.23 7.29 -3.52
C GLN A 98 12.15 7.57 -2.00
N THR A 99 10.93 7.81 -1.53
CA THR A 99 10.63 8.10 -0.12
C THR A 99 9.46 7.27 0.40
N LEU A 100 9.40 7.13 1.72
CA LEU A 100 8.18 6.79 2.44
C LEU A 100 7.58 8.07 3.02
N GLU A 101 6.27 8.23 2.83
CA GLU A 101 5.48 9.30 3.42
C GLU A 101 4.87 8.81 4.72
N ARG A 102 5.18 9.46 5.84
CA ARG A 102 4.66 9.10 7.17
C ARG A 102 3.56 10.06 7.58
N ILE A 103 2.43 9.50 8.02
CA ILE A 103 1.29 10.23 8.56
C ILE A 103 1.03 9.72 9.99
N PRO A 104 1.07 10.57 11.03
CA PRO A 104 0.72 10.15 12.38
C PRO A 104 -0.70 9.57 12.44
N TYR A 105 -0.87 8.39 13.05
CA TYR A 105 -2.18 7.74 13.11
C TYR A 105 -3.23 8.58 13.85
N GLY A 106 -2.86 9.23 14.95
CA GLY A 106 -3.75 10.14 15.68
C GLY A 106 -4.29 11.30 14.84
N PHE A 107 -3.54 11.75 13.80
CA PHE A 107 -4.05 12.73 12.85
C PHE A 107 -5.18 12.17 12.00
N ILE A 108 -5.03 10.93 11.50
CA ILE A 108 -6.07 10.22 10.74
C ILE A 108 -7.29 10.00 11.61
N GLN A 109 -7.12 9.51 12.85
CA GLN A 109 -8.20 9.31 13.81
C GLN A 109 -8.99 10.60 14.07
N GLY A 110 -8.27 11.73 14.28
CA GLY A 110 -8.89 13.03 14.50
C GLY A 110 -9.73 13.55 13.32
N LEU A 111 -9.35 13.19 12.07
CA LEU A 111 -10.15 13.52 10.89
C LEU A 111 -11.32 12.55 10.73
N ALA A 112 -11.08 11.25 10.87
CA ALA A 112 -12.09 10.20 10.71
C ALA A 112 -13.24 10.35 11.73
N ALA A 113 -12.90 10.71 12.98
CA ALA A 113 -13.89 10.92 14.05
C ALA A 113 -14.94 12.00 13.72
N LYS A 114 -14.61 12.93 12.85
CA LYS A 114 -15.57 13.99 12.42
C LYS A 114 -16.65 13.45 11.47
N ARG A 115 -16.44 12.30 10.82
CA ARG A 115 -17.34 11.62 9.88
C ARG A 115 -17.95 12.56 8.82
N GLN A 116 -17.15 13.54 8.38
CA GLN A 116 -17.63 14.61 7.49
C GLN A 116 -17.70 14.19 6.02
N LYS A 117 -17.13 13.04 5.66
CA LYS A 117 -17.07 12.53 4.27
C LYS A 117 -16.54 13.60 3.29
N THR A 118 -15.49 14.29 3.71
CA THR A 118 -14.87 15.39 2.97
C THR A 118 -13.45 15.04 2.57
N TYR A 119 -12.91 15.85 1.67
CA TYR A 119 -11.50 15.87 1.33
C TYR A 119 -10.73 16.83 2.24
N VAL A 120 -9.54 16.42 2.67
CA VAL A 120 -8.62 17.24 3.46
C VAL A 120 -7.23 17.20 2.84
N ASP A 121 -6.65 18.36 2.53
CA ASP A 121 -5.25 18.47 2.07
C ASP A 121 -4.30 18.17 3.24
N CYS A 122 -3.58 17.07 3.14
CA CYS A 122 -2.68 16.59 4.19
C CYS A 122 -1.19 16.83 3.89
N THR A 123 -0.86 17.54 2.80
CA THR A 123 0.54 17.74 2.37
C THR A 123 1.45 18.31 3.45
N LYS A 124 0.93 19.17 4.35
CA LYS A 124 1.69 19.76 5.46
C LYS A 124 1.89 18.81 6.65
N SER A 125 1.07 17.77 6.75
CA SER A 125 1.13 16.79 7.85
C SER A 125 1.95 15.55 7.50
N ILE A 126 2.44 15.48 6.26
CA ILE A 126 3.23 14.36 5.75
C ILE A 126 4.72 14.67 5.94
N LYS A 127 5.43 13.76 6.62
CA LYS A 127 6.90 13.74 6.65
C LYS A 127 7.43 12.71 5.67
N GLU A 128 8.46 13.06 4.91
CA GLU A 128 9.13 12.18 3.95
C GLU A 128 10.44 11.66 4.51
N TYR A 129 10.67 10.36 4.29
CA TYR A 129 11.90 9.67 4.66
C TYR A 129 12.49 8.96 3.45
N LYS A 130 13.73 9.28 3.11
CA LYS A 130 14.46 8.61 2.02
C LYS A 130 14.69 7.13 2.34
N VAL A 131 14.58 6.28 1.31
CA VAL A 131 14.88 4.85 1.36
C VAL A 131 15.91 4.48 0.30
N GLY A 132 16.61 3.37 0.51
CA GLY A 132 17.68 2.90 -0.37
C GLY A 132 17.20 2.28 -1.69
N ASN A 133 15.94 1.85 -1.74
CA ASN A 133 15.33 1.26 -2.92
C ASN A 133 14.11 2.08 -3.38
N ARG A 134 13.66 1.85 -4.63
CA ARG A 134 12.43 2.44 -5.13
C ARG A 134 11.22 1.76 -4.47
N PRO A 135 10.46 2.46 -3.59
CA PRO A 135 9.37 1.84 -2.86
C PRO A 135 8.16 1.63 -3.76
N SER A 136 7.74 0.38 -3.95
CA SER A 136 6.56 0.01 -4.75
C SER A 136 5.45 -0.55 -3.88
N CYS A 137 5.78 -1.39 -2.90
CA CYS A 137 4.87 -1.85 -1.86
C CYS A 137 5.60 -1.94 -0.51
N ILE A 138 4.84 -1.99 0.57
CA ILE A 138 5.34 -1.94 1.93
C ILE A 138 4.46 -2.73 2.88
N THR A 139 5.05 -3.37 3.87
CA THR A 139 4.34 -3.94 5.02
C THR A 139 5.12 -3.71 6.31
N TYR A 140 4.44 -3.81 7.44
CA TYR A 140 5.06 -3.75 8.77
C TYR A 140 4.96 -5.12 9.45
N TYR A 141 6.07 -5.61 9.95
CA TYR A 141 6.12 -6.87 10.68
C TYR A 141 7.28 -6.86 11.69
N ASN A 142 7.00 -7.29 12.93
CA ASN A 142 8.00 -7.42 14.00
C ASN A 142 8.95 -6.21 14.15
N GLY A 143 8.39 -5.00 14.20
CA GLY A 143 9.17 -3.78 14.45
C GLY A 143 9.85 -3.19 13.22
N LEU A 144 9.70 -3.82 12.04
CA LEU A 144 10.36 -3.39 10.81
C LEU A 144 9.37 -3.09 9.69
N LEU A 145 9.72 -2.09 8.88
CA LEU A 145 9.05 -1.79 7.61
C LEU A 145 9.78 -2.53 6.48
N TYR A 146 9.09 -3.43 5.81
CA TYR A 146 9.61 -4.16 4.65
C TYR A 146 9.16 -3.48 3.37
N VAL A 147 10.10 -2.88 2.68
CA VAL A 147 9.85 -2.06 1.47
C VAL A 147 10.35 -2.82 0.25
N ALA A 148 9.44 -3.20 -0.63
CA ALA A 148 9.77 -3.93 -1.84
C ALA A 148 9.79 -3.03 -3.08
N THR A 149 10.67 -3.35 -4.01
CA THR A 149 10.75 -2.72 -5.33
C THR A 149 10.11 -3.61 -6.39
N GLU A 150 9.19 -3.07 -7.17
CA GLU A 150 8.66 -3.75 -8.35
C GLU A 150 9.69 -3.73 -9.50
N THR A 151 9.85 -4.86 -10.16
CA THR A 151 10.61 -4.99 -11.41
C THR A 151 9.87 -5.92 -12.37
N GLN A 152 9.97 -5.66 -13.67
CA GLN A 152 9.19 -6.43 -14.66
C GLN A 152 9.81 -7.78 -15.02
N PHE A 153 11.12 -7.89 -15.10
CA PHE A 153 11.80 -9.05 -15.69
C PHE A 153 12.83 -9.72 -14.77
N LEU A 154 13.55 -8.95 -13.98
CA LEU A 154 14.61 -9.47 -13.10
C LEU A 154 14.09 -9.60 -11.67
N ASN A 155 14.73 -10.49 -10.90
CA ASN A 155 14.49 -10.50 -9.48
C ASN A 155 14.79 -9.13 -8.89
N SER A 156 14.05 -8.79 -7.86
CA SER A 156 14.10 -7.51 -7.17
C SER A 156 14.59 -7.67 -5.74
N GLN A 157 14.50 -6.62 -4.99
CA GLN A 157 14.89 -6.57 -3.59
C GLN A 157 13.75 -6.02 -2.71
N MET A 158 13.73 -6.50 -1.49
CA MET A 158 12.94 -5.98 -0.38
C MET A 158 13.92 -5.60 0.73
N ILE A 159 13.84 -4.37 1.22
CA ILE A 159 14.70 -3.86 2.28
C ILE A 159 13.89 -3.69 3.55
N ALA A 160 14.39 -4.23 4.65
CA ALA A 160 13.82 -4.03 5.97
C ALA A 160 14.44 -2.80 6.62
N TYR A 161 13.59 -1.89 7.10
CA TYR A 161 13.96 -0.66 7.80
C TYR A 161 13.42 -0.65 9.22
N GLU A 162 14.25 -0.27 10.15
CA GLU A 162 13.85 0.11 11.51
C GLU A 162 13.63 1.62 11.55
N PHE A 163 12.50 2.05 12.13
CA PHE A 163 12.26 3.47 12.37
C PHE A 163 12.56 3.81 13.82
N GLU A 164 13.62 4.55 14.03
CA GLU A 164 14.09 4.98 15.35
C GLU A 164 14.69 6.38 15.27
N ASP A 165 14.45 7.22 16.29
CA ASP A 165 14.96 8.59 16.39
C ASP A 165 14.65 9.43 15.14
N GLU A 166 13.43 9.34 14.64
CA GLU A 166 12.97 10.03 13.42
C GLU A 166 13.83 9.71 12.17
N LYS A 167 14.36 8.50 12.08
CA LYS A 167 15.17 8.02 10.95
C LYS A 167 14.81 6.59 10.57
N LEU A 168 14.91 6.29 9.29
CA LEU A 168 14.88 4.93 8.77
C LEU A 168 16.31 4.40 8.70
N LYS A 169 16.56 3.29 9.41
CA LYS A 169 17.84 2.57 9.42
C LYS A 169 17.66 1.26 8.67
N GLU A 170 18.43 1.06 7.61
CA GLU A 170 18.46 -0.20 6.87
C GLU A 170 19.02 -1.32 7.75
N LYS A 171 18.31 -2.45 7.83
CA LYS A 171 18.68 -3.61 8.65
C LYS A 171 19.07 -4.83 7.81
N SER A 172 18.32 -5.13 6.77
CA SER A 172 18.51 -6.31 5.95
C SER A 172 17.98 -6.11 4.54
N ILE A 173 18.58 -6.80 3.58
CA ILE A 173 18.14 -6.83 2.18
C ILE A 173 17.79 -8.26 1.83
N TYR A 174 16.64 -8.47 1.24
CA TYR A 174 16.14 -9.77 0.79
C TYR A 174 15.93 -9.76 -0.72
N ARG A 175 16.26 -10.85 -1.36
CA ARG A 175 15.94 -11.06 -2.77
C ARG A 175 14.50 -11.50 -2.90
N ILE A 176 13.75 -10.87 -3.78
CA ILE A 176 12.37 -11.22 -4.08
C ILE A 176 12.17 -11.45 -5.59
N PRO A 177 11.13 -12.17 -6.02
CA PRO A 177 10.83 -12.32 -7.43
C PRO A 177 10.46 -10.99 -8.08
N SER A 178 10.42 -10.95 -9.41
CA SER A 178 9.89 -9.82 -10.16
C SER A 178 8.36 -9.70 -10.00
N LYS A 179 7.83 -8.52 -10.34
CA LYS A 179 6.39 -8.20 -10.43
C LYS A 179 5.65 -8.21 -9.10
N VAL A 180 6.38 -8.03 -7.99
CA VAL A 180 5.76 -7.92 -6.66
C VAL A 180 5.05 -6.58 -6.56
N GLN A 181 3.75 -6.65 -6.24
CA GLN A 181 2.86 -5.50 -6.06
C GLN A 181 2.37 -5.38 -4.62
N GLY A 182 2.47 -6.45 -3.83
CA GLY A 182 2.08 -6.45 -2.43
C GLY A 182 2.87 -7.47 -1.62
N VAL A 183 3.04 -7.18 -0.34
CA VAL A 183 3.73 -8.03 0.64
C VAL A 183 2.93 -8.03 1.94
N ALA A 184 2.67 -9.22 2.49
CA ALA A 184 2.14 -9.36 3.84
C ALA A 184 2.86 -10.46 4.61
N PHE A 185 2.87 -10.35 5.93
CA PHE A 185 3.36 -11.38 6.85
C PHE A 185 2.21 -11.84 7.74
N ALA A 186 2.07 -13.16 7.88
CA ALA A 186 1.28 -13.71 8.97
C ALA A 186 2.07 -13.66 10.29
N GLU A 187 1.37 -13.86 11.40
CA GLU A 187 1.97 -13.83 12.74
C GLU A 187 3.09 -14.84 12.92
N ASP A 188 3.00 -16.00 12.26
CA ASP A 188 4.01 -17.08 12.29
C ASP A 188 5.24 -16.82 11.42
N GLY A 189 5.27 -15.70 10.69
CA GLY A 189 6.35 -15.32 9.78
C GLY A 189 6.18 -15.82 8.34
N THR A 190 5.08 -16.48 8.02
CA THR A 190 4.72 -16.82 6.63
C THR A 190 4.56 -15.57 5.78
N ILE A 191 5.12 -15.57 4.58
CA ILE A 191 5.15 -14.41 3.69
C ILE A 191 4.26 -14.64 2.48
N TYR A 192 3.44 -13.64 2.19
CA TYR A 192 2.56 -13.59 1.04
C TYR A 192 3.02 -12.49 0.09
N LEU A 193 3.33 -12.86 -1.15
CA LEU A 193 3.70 -11.91 -2.20
C LEU A 193 2.63 -11.91 -3.28
N SER A 194 1.95 -10.78 -3.46
CA SER A 194 1.12 -10.54 -4.63
C SER A 194 2.00 -10.19 -5.82
N THR A 195 1.87 -10.91 -6.92
CA THR A 195 2.63 -10.64 -8.15
C THR A 195 1.70 -10.45 -9.32
N SER A 196 1.83 -9.32 -10.02
CA SER A 196 0.95 -8.93 -11.12
C SER A 196 1.75 -8.32 -12.27
N TYR A 197 1.26 -8.51 -13.49
CA TYR A 197 1.84 -7.89 -14.69
C TYR A 197 0.83 -7.71 -15.80
N GLY A 198 0.44 -6.46 -16.02
CA GLY A 198 -0.48 -6.09 -17.09
C GLY A 198 -1.94 -6.45 -16.79
N ARG A 199 -2.83 -5.96 -17.63
CA ARG A 199 -4.28 -5.99 -17.39
C ARG A 199 -4.98 -7.26 -17.84
N THR A 200 -4.28 -8.13 -18.56
CA THR A 200 -4.88 -9.33 -19.20
C THR A 200 -4.27 -10.64 -18.75
N LYS A 201 -3.15 -10.59 -18.02
CA LYS A 201 -2.47 -11.77 -17.52
C LYS A 201 -2.86 -12.03 -16.07
N SER A 202 -3.06 -13.30 -15.72
CA SER A 202 -3.31 -13.70 -14.34
C SER A 202 -2.22 -13.19 -13.39
N SER A 203 -2.64 -12.70 -12.25
CA SER A 203 -1.76 -12.42 -11.11
C SER A 203 -1.58 -13.68 -10.28
N TYR A 204 -0.67 -13.67 -9.33
CA TYR A 204 -0.41 -14.81 -8.46
C TYR A 204 -0.11 -14.37 -7.05
N LEU A 205 -0.75 -15.02 -6.09
CA LEU A 205 -0.34 -14.99 -4.69
C LEU A 205 0.68 -16.12 -4.48
N LYS A 206 1.88 -15.75 -4.03
CA LYS A 206 2.97 -16.68 -3.74
C LYS A 206 3.23 -16.71 -2.24
N VAL A 207 3.29 -17.91 -1.67
CA VAL A 207 3.48 -18.12 -0.23
C VAL A 207 4.87 -18.70 0.03
N TYR A 208 5.54 -18.15 1.02
CA TYR A 208 6.87 -18.59 1.48
C TYR A 208 6.86 -18.77 3.00
N ASP A 209 7.50 -19.84 3.49
CA ASP A 209 7.49 -20.16 4.93
C ASP A 209 8.22 -19.14 5.79
N SER A 210 9.19 -18.41 5.23
CA SER A 210 10.02 -17.48 5.99
C SER A 210 10.84 -16.55 5.10
N LEU A 211 11.45 -15.52 5.69
CA LEU A 211 12.40 -14.64 5.03
C LEU A 211 13.62 -15.39 4.47
N SER A 212 14.09 -16.41 5.17
CA SER A 212 15.22 -17.25 4.70
C SER A 212 14.84 -18.07 3.46
N ALA A 213 13.58 -18.51 3.36
CA ALA A 213 13.08 -19.22 2.18
C ALA A 213 13.03 -18.32 0.95
N LEU A 214 12.75 -17.02 1.11
CA LEU A 214 12.78 -16.04 0.03
C LEU A 214 14.19 -15.91 -0.59
N ASP A 215 15.23 -15.93 0.23
CA ASP A 215 16.61 -15.68 -0.19
C ASP A 215 17.27 -16.89 -0.87
N LEU A 216 16.67 -18.07 -0.83
CA LEU A 216 17.17 -19.27 -1.46
C LEU A 216 17.19 -19.16 -3.00
N LYS A 217 18.16 -19.82 -3.65
CA LYS A 217 18.28 -19.92 -5.10
C LYS A 217 18.10 -21.39 -5.54
N PRO A 218 17.12 -21.67 -6.42
CA PRO A 218 16.04 -20.80 -6.92
C PRO A 218 14.97 -20.57 -5.86
N THR A 219 14.49 -19.34 -5.78
CA THR A 219 13.41 -18.97 -4.85
C THR A 219 12.09 -19.58 -5.32
N LYS A 220 11.68 -20.68 -4.70
CA LYS A 220 10.40 -21.32 -5.02
C LYS A 220 9.39 -21.05 -3.90
N PRO A 221 8.17 -20.61 -4.24
CA PRO A 221 7.11 -20.52 -3.25
C PRO A 221 6.65 -21.93 -2.83
N GLN A 222 6.26 -22.09 -1.58
CA GLN A 222 5.60 -23.28 -1.06
C GLN A 222 4.24 -23.48 -1.72
N MET A 223 3.54 -22.38 -1.95
CA MET A 223 2.24 -22.36 -2.62
C MET A 223 2.19 -21.21 -3.63
N LYS A 224 1.47 -21.44 -4.72
CA LYS A 224 1.19 -20.42 -5.73
C LYS A 224 -0.29 -20.54 -6.12
N VAL A 225 -1.05 -19.47 -5.83
CA VAL A 225 -2.48 -19.38 -6.15
C VAL A 225 -2.67 -18.39 -7.29
N GLU A 226 -3.45 -18.76 -8.29
CA GLU A 226 -3.80 -17.88 -9.40
C GLU A 226 -4.85 -16.86 -8.95
N MET A 227 -4.64 -15.61 -9.30
CA MET A 227 -5.47 -14.47 -8.93
C MET A 227 -5.92 -13.70 -10.17
N PRO A 228 -7.00 -12.91 -10.09
CA PRO A 228 -7.42 -12.04 -11.19
C PRO A 228 -6.29 -11.15 -11.68
N PRO A 229 -6.30 -10.75 -12.96
CA PRO A 229 -5.40 -9.73 -13.46
C PRO A 229 -5.48 -8.44 -12.62
N CYS A 230 -4.36 -7.71 -12.51
CA CYS A 230 -4.23 -6.47 -11.73
C CYS A 230 -4.47 -6.63 -10.22
N SER A 231 -4.21 -7.82 -9.64
CA SER A 231 -4.14 -7.92 -8.18
C SER A 231 -2.93 -7.16 -7.68
N GLU A 232 -3.16 -6.19 -6.80
CA GLU A 232 -2.15 -5.26 -6.28
C GLU A 232 -1.74 -5.64 -4.85
N GLU A 233 -1.95 -4.79 -3.88
CA GLU A 233 -1.56 -4.99 -2.48
C GLU A 233 -2.29 -6.17 -1.83
N VAL A 234 -1.67 -6.72 -0.80
CA VAL A 234 -2.23 -7.77 0.06
C VAL A 234 -2.03 -7.39 1.52
N THR A 235 -3.06 -7.61 2.34
CA THR A 235 -3.01 -7.42 3.79
C THR A 235 -3.61 -8.64 4.50
N ILE A 236 -3.23 -8.86 5.74
CA ILE A 236 -3.77 -9.91 6.61
C ILE A 236 -4.35 -9.26 7.86
#